data_24d191eeaa4d731a667ed778a3496d67
#
_entry.id   24d191eeaa4d731a667ed778a3496d67
#
_cell.length_a   1.000
_cell.length_b   1.000
_cell.length_c   1.000
_cell.angle_alpha   90.00
_cell.angle_beta   90.00
_cell.angle_gamma   90.00
#
_symmetry.space_group_name_H-M   'P 1'
#
loop_
_entity.id
_entity.type
_entity.pdbx_description
1 polymer ?
#
loop_
_entity_poly.entity_id
_entity_poly.type
_entity_poly.pdbx_seq_one_letter_code
_entity_poly.pdbx_strand_id
1 'polypeptide(L)'
;VIGQVEGHYILPAETKTTKYEHVLPALVAIEETPDIKGLLILLNTVGGDVEAGLAISEMIASMSKPTVSLVLGGGHSIGVPLAVSAKYSFIAPSATMTVHPVRLNGMVVGVPQTFAYFDRIQERIIRFVSENSKISAEEYRKLMTATGGLMTDVGTLLGGREAVESGLIDALGGLKEALKKLDEMIAEDESKC
;
A
#
# COMPACT_ATOMS: atom_id res chain seq x y z
N VAL A 1 6.82 -3.24 6.17
CA VAL A 1 7.43 -2.59 4.99
C VAL A 1 7.99 -1.25 5.45
N ILE A 2 9.31 -1.14 5.49
CA ILE A 2 9.99 0.04 6.02
C ILE A 2 11.04 0.51 5.01
N GLY A 3 11.11 1.83 4.78
CA GLY A 3 11.99 2.42 3.78
C GLY A 3 11.46 2.31 2.36
N GLN A 4 12.34 2.31 1.37
CA GLN A 4 11.95 2.24 -0.03
C GLN A 4 11.65 0.80 -0.45
N VAL A 5 10.58 0.58 -1.22
CA VAL A 5 10.30 -0.74 -1.83
C VAL A 5 11.28 -0.99 -2.95
N GLU A 6 12.13 -1.99 -2.76
CA GLU A 6 13.17 -2.39 -3.73
C GLU A 6 12.66 -3.53 -4.60
N GLY A 7 12.76 -3.34 -5.92
CA GLY A 7 12.36 -4.31 -6.92
C GLY A 7 13.56 -5.01 -7.57
N HIS A 8 13.54 -5.12 -8.91
CA HIS A 8 14.60 -5.80 -9.65
C HIS A 8 15.94 -5.05 -9.69
N TYR A 9 15.93 -3.74 -9.41
CA TYR A 9 17.14 -2.94 -9.35
C TYR A 9 17.62 -2.81 -7.91
N ILE A 10 18.89 -3.19 -7.66
CA ILE A 10 19.49 -3.06 -6.33
C ILE A 10 19.77 -1.58 -6.06
N LEU A 11 19.25 -1.10 -4.94
CA LEU A 11 19.48 0.26 -4.48
C LEU A 11 20.83 0.37 -3.75
N PRO A 12 21.39 1.60 -3.62
CA PRO A 12 22.62 1.81 -2.85
C PRO A 12 22.53 1.27 -1.43
N ALA A 13 23.65 0.70 -0.93
CA ALA A 13 23.69 0.00 0.36
C ALA A 13 23.30 0.88 1.57
N GLU A 14 23.43 2.18 1.46
CA GLU A 14 23.02 3.17 2.47
C GLU A 14 21.50 3.46 2.46
N THR A 15 20.77 3.02 1.45
CA THR A 15 19.32 3.22 1.35
C THR A 15 18.60 2.19 2.22
N LYS A 16 17.72 2.66 3.10
CA LYS A 16 16.81 1.77 3.83
C LYS A 16 15.76 1.20 2.88
N THR A 17 15.76 -0.11 2.68
CA THR A 17 14.88 -0.79 1.72
C THR A 17 14.10 -1.93 2.35
N THR A 18 12.94 -2.21 1.77
CA THR A 18 12.21 -3.48 1.91
C THR A 18 12.33 -4.20 0.57
N LYS A 19 13.02 -5.34 0.58
CA LYS A 19 13.27 -6.17 -0.59
C LYS A 19 12.11 -7.13 -0.82
N TYR A 20 11.46 -7.02 -1.97
CA TYR A 20 10.27 -7.82 -2.26
C TYR A 20 10.56 -9.32 -2.30
N GLU A 21 11.75 -9.74 -2.74
CA GLU A 21 12.18 -11.15 -2.75
C GLU A 21 12.35 -11.76 -1.36
N HIS A 22 12.43 -10.94 -0.31
CA HIS A 22 12.40 -11.41 1.08
C HIS A 22 10.98 -11.43 1.65
N VAL A 23 10.11 -10.52 1.18
CA VAL A 23 8.74 -10.41 1.68
C VAL A 23 7.85 -11.53 1.13
N LEU A 24 7.93 -11.80 -0.17
CA LEU A 24 7.05 -12.79 -0.81
C LEU A 24 7.19 -14.20 -0.19
N PRO A 25 8.39 -14.77 0.00
CA PRO A 25 8.52 -16.07 0.67
C PRO A 25 8.04 -16.05 2.13
N ALA A 26 8.22 -14.93 2.84
CA ALA A 26 7.72 -14.79 4.20
C ALA A 26 6.18 -14.81 4.27
N LEU A 27 5.50 -14.17 3.32
CA LEU A 27 4.04 -14.22 3.22
C LEU A 27 3.54 -15.64 2.93
N VAL A 28 4.21 -16.39 2.02
CA VAL A 28 3.91 -17.82 1.79
C VAL A 28 4.09 -18.63 3.06
N ALA A 29 5.20 -18.46 3.77
CA ALA A 29 5.45 -19.17 5.00
C ALA A 29 4.41 -18.88 6.09
N ILE A 30 3.94 -17.62 6.18
CA ILE A 30 2.86 -17.23 7.10
C ILE A 30 1.54 -17.91 6.70
N GLU A 31 1.19 -17.90 5.41
CA GLU A 31 -0.04 -18.51 4.92
C GLU A 31 -0.07 -20.01 5.19
N GLU A 32 1.03 -20.72 4.95
CA GLU A 32 1.13 -22.17 5.08
C GLU A 32 1.33 -22.65 6.54
N THR A 33 1.69 -21.78 7.48
CA THR A 33 1.97 -22.16 8.87
C THR A 33 0.67 -22.18 9.70
N PRO A 34 0.15 -23.36 10.13
CA PRO A 34 -1.13 -23.45 10.84
C PRO A 34 -1.17 -22.69 12.17
N ASP A 35 -0.03 -22.55 12.86
CA ASP A 35 0.05 -21.88 14.15
C ASP A 35 -0.02 -20.34 14.03
N ILE A 36 0.24 -19.79 12.86
CA ILE A 36 0.08 -18.35 12.60
C ILE A 36 -1.36 -18.08 12.17
N LYS A 37 -2.12 -17.37 13.00
CA LYS A 37 -3.56 -17.15 12.81
C LYS A 37 -3.89 -15.85 12.07
N GLY A 38 -2.95 -14.91 11.98
CA GLY A 38 -3.16 -13.64 11.30
C GLY A 38 -1.87 -12.86 11.10
N LEU A 39 -1.94 -11.76 10.40
CA LEU A 39 -0.77 -10.93 10.02
C LEU A 39 -1.04 -9.45 10.28
N LEU A 40 -0.15 -8.80 11.04
CA LEU A 40 -0.07 -7.36 11.15
C LEU A 40 1.04 -6.81 10.26
N ILE A 41 0.69 -5.94 9.30
CA ILE A 41 1.62 -5.30 8.37
C ILE A 41 1.91 -3.88 8.84
N LEU A 42 3.14 -3.63 9.28
CA LEU A 42 3.60 -2.29 9.64
C LEU A 42 4.18 -1.57 8.42
N LEU A 43 3.74 -0.33 8.19
CA LEU A 43 4.10 0.48 7.04
C LEU A 43 4.72 1.81 7.49
N ASN A 44 5.94 2.06 7.02
CA ASN A 44 6.59 3.37 7.03
C ASN A 44 7.49 3.47 5.79
N THR A 45 6.90 3.82 4.66
CA THR A 45 7.55 3.76 3.35
C THR A 45 7.35 5.03 2.54
N VAL A 46 8.37 5.39 1.80
CA VAL A 46 8.34 6.47 0.79
C VAL A 46 7.80 5.97 -0.57
N GLY A 47 7.46 4.68 -0.67
CA GLY A 47 7.14 4.05 -1.94
C GLY A 47 8.35 3.38 -2.56
N GLY A 48 8.38 3.23 -3.89
CA GLY A 48 9.49 2.61 -4.61
C GLY A 48 9.05 1.91 -5.89
N ASP A 49 9.57 0.72 -6.14
CA ASP A 49 9.27 -0.07 -7.33
C ASP A 49 7.79 -0.49 -7.37
N VAL A 50 7.12 -0.14 -8.48
CA VAL A 50 5.68 -0.34 -8.64
C VAL A 50 5.33 -1.82 -8.78
N GLU A 51 6.10 -2.58 -9.57
CA GLU A 51 5.79 -3.99 -9.80
C GLU A 51 6.04 -4.82 -8.53
N ALA A 52 7.11 -4.53 -7.81
CA ALA A 52 7.39 -5.17 -6.52
C ALA A 52 6.32 -4.83 -5.47
N GLY A 53 5.91 -3.57 -5.39
CA GLY A 53 4.87 -3.15 -4.46
C GLY A 53 3.51 -3.76 -4.78
N LEU A 54 3.11 -3.81 -6.06
CA LEU A 54 1.88 -4.49 -6.48
C LEU A 54 1.94 -6.00 -6.21
N ALA A 55 3.08 -6.66 -6.47
CA ALA A 55 3.24 -8.09 -6.18
C ALA A 55 3.03 -8.40 -4.68
N ILE A 56 3.61 -7.59 -3.79
CA ILE A 56 3.39 -7.73 -2.34
C ILE A 56 1.91 -7.46 -2.00
N SER A 57 1.32 -6.40 -2.58
CA SER A 57 -0.06 -6.02 -2.30
C SER A 57 -1.06 -7.10 -2.71
N GLU A 58 -0.92 -7.64 -3.92
CA GLU A 58 -1.76 -8.74 -4.43
C GLU A 58 -1.62 -10.00 -3.55
N MET A 59 -0.40 -10.30 -3.10
CA MET A 59 -0.16 -11.43 -2.24
C MET A 59 -0.86 -11.27 -0.89
N ILE A 60 -0.76 -10.09 -0.25
CA ILE A 60 -1.46 -9.81 1.00
C ILE A 60 -2.98 -9.87 0.81
N ALA A 61 -3.50 -9.25 -0.26
CA ALA A 61 -4.94 -9.22 -0.53
C ALA A 61 -5.53 -10.62 -0.78
N SER A 62 -4.71 -11.55 -1.31
CA SER A 62 -5.13 -12.93 -1.59
C SER A 62 -4.98 -13.89 -0.40
N MET A 63 -4.38 -13.45 0.72
CA MET A 63 -4.23 -14.31 1.91
C MET A 63 -5.58 -14.75 2.47
N SER A 64 -5.69 -16.03 2.85
CA SER A 64 -6.86 -16.56 3.53
C SER A 64 -6.98 -16.05 4.96
N LYS A 65 -5.86 -15.92 5.66
CA LYS A 65 -5.77 -15.49 7.06
C LYS A 65 -6.20 -14.04 7.27
N PRO A 66 -6.67 -13.67 8.46
CA PRO A 66 -6.89 -12.29 8.88
C PRO A 66 -5.63 -11.43 8.72
N THR A 67 -5.77 -10.28 8.06
CA THR A 67 -4.68 -9.33 7.86
C THR A 67 -5.11 -7.93 8.27
N VAL A 68 -4.23 -7.21 8.96
CA VAL A 68 -4.41 -5.82 9.35
C VAL A 68 -3.16 -5.03 8.94
N SER A 69 -3.32 -3.88 8.32
CA SER A 69 -2.24 -2.95 8.05
C SER A 69 -2.25 -1.76 9.02
N LEU A 70 -1.08 -1.22 9.30
CA LEU A 70 -0.92 -0.01 10.11
C LEU A 70 0.14 0.91 9.50
N VAL A 71 -0.30 2.06 9.01
CA VAL A 71 0.58 3.14 8.53
C VAL A 71 1.03 3.97 9.74
N LEU A 72 2.35 3.95 10.03
CA LEU A 72 2.93 4.60 11.22
C LEU A 72 3.50 6.00 10.96
N GLY A 73 4.20 6.20 9.87
CA GLY A 73 4.81 7.49 9.50
C GLY A 73 4.39 7.91 8.11
N GLY A 74 4.80 7.15 7.10
CA GLY A 74 4.46 7.38 5.70
C GLY A 74 3.92 6.14 5.00
N GLY A 75 2.88 6.34 4.20
CA GLY A 75 2.35 5.34 3.27
C GLY A 75 2.29 5.94 1.86
N HIS A 76 3.48 6.33 1.32
CA HIS A 76 3.54 7.16 0.12
C HIS A 76 3.63 6.32 -1.16
N SER A 77 3.04 6.85 -2.26
CA SER A 77 3.18 6.27 -3.60
C SER A 77 2.67 4.81 -3.64
N ILE A 78 3.51 3.84 -4.02
CA ILE A 78 3.16 2.41 -4.00
C ILE A 78 2.91 1.86 -2.56
N GLY A 79 3.21 2.65 -1.53
CA GLY A 79 2.80 2.38 -0.15
C GLY A 79 1.29 2.46 0.06
N VAL A 80 0.55 3.15 -0.82
CA VAL A 80 -0.92 3.23 -0.78
C VAL A 80 -1.56 1.87 -1.07
N PRO A 81 -1.28 1.20 -2.21
CA PRO A 81 -1.74 -0.17 -2.43
C PRO A 81 -1.35 -1.13 -1.30
N LEU A 82 -0.12 -1.03 -0.78
CA LEU A 82 0.31 -1.86 0.35
C LEU A 82 -0.52 -1.63 1.61
N ALA A 83 -0.94 -0.39 1.87
CA ALA A 83 -1.76 -0.07 3.03
C ALA A 83 -3.18 -0.65 2.92
N VAL A 84 -3.78 -0.62 1.74
CA VAL A 84 -5.15 -1.10 1.51
C VAL A 84 -5.23 -2.59 1.17
N SER A 85 -4.11 -3.28 1.01
CA SER A 85 -4.09 -4.70 0.67
C SER A 85 -4.54 -5.63 1.81
N ALA A 86 -4.48 -5.18 3.06
CA ALA A 86 -4.97 -5.94 4.20
C ALA A 86 -6.50 -5.89 4.30
N LYS A 87 -7.11 -6.90 4.91
CA LYS A 87 -8.57 -6.98 5.13
C LYS A 87 -9.10 -5.84 6.01
N TYR A 88 -8.24 -5.19 6.79
CA TYR A 88 -8.56 -3.98 7.54
C TYR A 88 -7.31 -3.09 7.67
N SER A 89 -7.49 -1.78 7.53
CA SER A 89 -6.39 -0.82 7.50
C SER A 89 -6.50 0.26 8.57
N PHE A 90 -5.36 0.56 9.21
CA PHE A 90 -5.22 1.66 10.15
C PHE A 90 -4.16 2.65 9.69
N ILE A 91 -4.34 3.89 10.10
CA ILE A 91 -3.33 4.95 9.98
C ILE A 91 -3.17 5.67 11.31
N ALA A 92 -1.93 5.89 11.73
CA ALA A 92 -1.63 6.68 12.93
C ALA A 92 -2.03 8.16 12.71
N PRO A 93 -2.49 8.88 13.76
CA PRO A 93 -2.97 10.27 13.62
C PRO A 93 -1.95 11.24 13.02
N SER A 94 -0.66 11.02 13.21
CA SER A 94 0.43 11.84 12.67
C SER A 94 0.99 11.33 11.35
N ALA A 95 0.54 10.17 10.87
CA ALA A 95 1.01 9.61 9.62
C ALA A 95 0.38 10.30 8.42
N THR A 96 1.06 10.19 7.29
CA THR A 96 0.63 10.80 6.03
C THR A 96 0.71 9.82 4.87
N MET A 97 -0.10 10.05 3.84
CA MET A 97 -0.08 9.29 2.59
C MET A 97 0.01 10.24 1.41
N THR A 98 0.86 9.93 0.43
CA THR A 98 0.94 10.70 -0.81
C THR A 98 0.42 9.87 -1.96
N VAL A 99 -0.63 10.37 -2.59
CA VAL A 99 -1.21 9.84 -3.82
C VAL A 99 -0.73 10.69 -4.99
N HIS A 100 -0.07 10.09 -5.98
CA HIS A 100 0.45 10.81 -7.15
C HIS A 100 0.51 9.88 -8.39
N PRO A 101 0.58 10.43 -9.62
CA PRO A 101 0.72 9.63 -10.82
C PRO A 101 2.02 8.82 -10.83
N VAL A 102 2.04 7.76 -11.62
CA VAL A 102 3.27 7.00 -11.89
C VAL A 102 4.32 7.93 -12.53
N ARG A 103 5.54 7.89 -12.00
CA ARG A 103 6.66 8.72 -12.47
C ARG A 103 7.64 7.89 -13.28
N LEU A 104 8.14 8.46 -14.35
CA LEU A 104 9.25 7.93 -15.14
C LEU A 104 10.47 8.82 -14.95
N ASN A 105 11.61 8.23 -14.66
CA ASN A 105 12.89 8.89 -14.72
C ASN A 105 13.80 8.14 -15.69
N GLY A 106 14.14 8.78 -16.80
CA GLY A 106 15.00 8.17 -17.83
C GLY A 106 14.68 8.62 -19.27
N MET A 107 15.34 7.97 -20.24
CA MET A 107 15.14 8.22 -21.65
C MET A 107 13.83 7.59 -22.13
N VAL A 108 13.02 8.34 -22.86
CA VAL A 108 11.77 7.87 -23.48
C VAL A 108 12.02 7.59 -24.96
N VAL A 109 11.82 6.33 -25.36
CA VAL A 109 11.87 5.89 -26.76
C VAL A 109 10.46 5.44 -27.16
N GLY A 110 9.89 6.08 -28.21
CA GLY A 110 8.51 5.77 -28.62
C GLY A 110 7.48 6.41 -27.68
N VAL A 111 7.29 7.72 -27.76
CA VAL A 111 6.43 8.51 -26.85
C VAL A 111 5.00 7.95 -26.70
N PRO A 112 4.26 7.61 -27.77
CA PRO A 112 2.89 7.09 -27.62
C PRO A 112 2.84 5.75 -26.89
N GLN A 113 3.78 4.85 -27.19
CA GLN A 113 3.86 3.52 -26.58
C GLN A 113 4.23 3.61 -25.10
N THR A 114 5.17 4.51 -24.75
CA THR A 114 5.56 4.78 -23.38
C THR A 114 4.40 5.35 -22.57
N PHE A 115 3.70 6.34 -23.13
CA PHE A 115 2.51 6.90 -22.49
C PHE A 115 1.45 5.81 -22.24
N ALA A 116 1.10 5.02 -23.25
CA ALA A 116 0.12 3.95 -23.11
C ALA A 116 0.55 2.88 -22.08
N TYR A 117 1.84 2.60 -21.96
CA TYR A 117 2.37 1.69 -20.95
C TYR A 117 2.17 2.23 -19.53
N PHE A 118 2.55 3.49 -19.29
CA PHE A 118 2.39 4.11 -17.97
C PHE A 118 0.93 4.32 -17.60
N ASP A 119 0.07 4.65 -18.55
CA ASP A 119 -1.36 4.72 -18.34
C ASP A 119 -1.94 3.38 -17.85
N ARG A 120 -1.52 2.27 -18.47
CA ARG A 120 -1.92 0.93 -18.01
C ARG A 120 -1.44 0.61 -16.60
N ILE A 121 -0.22 0.99 -16.24
CA ILE A 121 0.29 0.79 -14.87
C ILE A 121 -0.55 1.60 -13.88
N GLN A 122 -0.84 2.85 -14.20
CA GLN A 122 -1.64 3.74 -13.37
C GLN A 122 -3.06 3.19 -13.17
N GLU A 123 -3.70 2.69 -14.23
CA GLU A 123 -5.02 2.06 -14.15
C GLU A 123 -5.01 0.78 -13.28
N ARG A 124 -3.93 -0.01 -13.31
CA ARG A 124 -3.76 -1.16 -12.40
C ARG A 124 -3.75 -0.73 -10.95
N ILE A 125 -3.02 0.34 -10.61
CA ILE A 125 -2.97 0.89 -9.26
C ILE A 125 -4.34 1.40 -8.82
N ILE A 126 -5.00 2.20 -9.68
CA ILE A 126 -6.33 2.78 -9.39
C ILE A 126 -7.34 1.65 -9.12
N ARG A 127 -7.37 0.65 -9.98
CA ARG A 127 -8.26 -0.52 -9.83
C ARG A 127 -7.98 -1.24 -8.52
N PHE A 128 -6.72 -1.61 -8.25
CA PHE A 128 -6.36 -2.33 -7.03
C PHE A 128 -6.80 -1.55 -5.78
N VAL A 129 -6.52 -0.25 -5.72
CA VAL A 129 -6.89 0.58 -4.56
C VAL A 129 -8.40 0.66 -4.40
N SER A 130 -9.15 0.89 -5.48
CA SER A 130 -10.62 1.00 -5.39
C SER A 130 -11.31 -0.33 -5.08
N GLU A 131 -10.72 -1.47 -5.45
CA GLU A 131 -11.24 -2.81 -5.12
C GLU A 131 -10.93 -3.22 -3.66
N ASN A 132 -9.89 -2.65 -3.06
CA ASN A 132 -9.42 -3.00 -1.72
C ASN A 132 -9.64 -1.89 -0.66
N SER A 133 -10.44 -0.86 -0.98
CA SER A 133 -10.79 0.22 -0.06
C SER A 133 -12.19 0.74 -0.35
N LYS A 134 -12.64 1.75 0.40
CA LYS A 134 -13.96 2.38 0.20
C LYS A 134 -13.92 3.56 -0.77
N ILE A 135 -12.74 4.02 -1.18
CA ILE A 135 -12.59 5.12 -2.12
C ILE A 135 -12.96 4.66 -3.53
N SER A 136 -13.72 5.48 -4.25
CA SER A 136 -14.03 5.17 -5.67
C SER A 136 -12.80 5.38 -6.57
N ALA A 137 -12.75 4.66 -7.69
CA ALA A 137 -11.72 4.86 -8.71
C ALA A 137 -11.67 6.32 -9.23
N GLU A 138 -12.83 6.98 -9.33
CA GLU A 138 -12.92 8.38 -9.76
C GLU A 138 -12.29 9.32 -8.73
N GLU A 139 -12.62 9.15 -7.45
CA GLU A 139 -12.08 9.99 -6.38
C GLU A 139 -10.58 9.76 -6.21
N TYR A 140 -10.13 8.51 -6.26
CA TYR A 140 -8.71 8.20 -6.20
C TYR A 140 -7.93 8.82 -7.38
N ARG A 141 -8.52 8.81 -8.59
CA ARG A 141 -7.93 9.48 -9.77
C ARG A 141 -7.87 11.00 -9.58
N LYS A 142 -8.89 11.63 -8.97
CA LYS A 142 -8.87 13.06 -8.64
C LYS A 142 -7.74 13.39 -7.66
N LEU A 143 -7.58 12.61 -6.58
CA LEU A 143 -6.46 12.78 -5.65
C LEU A 143 -5.10 12.64 -6.33
N MET A 144 -4.98 11.67 -7.25
CA MET A 144 -3.76 11.38 -7.98
C MET A 144 -3.36 12.52 -8.93
N THR A 145 -4.32 13.18 -9.56
CA THR A 145 -4.08 14.22 -10.59
C THR A 145 -4.28 15.65 -10.09
N ALA A 146 -4.55 15.83 -8.79
CA ALA A 146 -4.73 17.16 -8.22
C ALA A 146 -3.46 18.02 -8.37
N THR A 147 -3.66 19.31 -8.62
CA THR A 147 -2.58 20.31 -8.73
C THR A 147 -2.68 21.30 -7.58
N GLY A 148 -1.53 21.73 -7.04
CA GLY A 148 -1.44 22.74 -5.97
C GLY A 148 -1.40 22.18 -4.54
N GLY A 149 -1.56 20.86 -4.35
CA GLY A 149 -1.42 20.21 -3.05
C GLY A 149 0.02 19.81 -2.69
N LEU A 150 0.84 19.51 -3.68
CA LEU A 150 2.27 19.26 -3.53
C LEU A 150 3.06 20.46 -4.09
N MET A 151 4.03 20.98 -3.33
CA MET A 151 4.78 22.19 -3.70
C MET A 151 5.54 22.09 -5.03
N THR A 152 5.85 20.90 -5.50
CA THR A 152 6.71 20.68 -6.68
C THR A 152 6.17 19.67 -7.68
N ASP A 153 4.95 19.12 -7.46
CA ASP A 153 4.46 18.00 -8.27
C ASP A 153 2.93 17.89 -8.29
N VAL A 154 2.43 16.99 -9.12
CA VAL A 154 1.02 16.59 -9.19
C VAL A 154 0.73 15.50 -8.18
N GLY A 155 -0.39 15.59 -7.47
CA GLY A 155 -0.84 14.63 -6.48
C GLY A 155 -1.37 15.29 -5.22
N THR A 156 -1.73 14.46 -4.25
CA THR A 156 -2.31 14.88 -2.97
C THR A 156 -1.53 14.28 -1.80
N LEU A 157 -1.25 15.09 -0.80
CA LEU A 157 -0.80 14.64 0.52
C LEU A 157 -2.02 14.58 1.44
N LEU A 158 -2.31 13.41 1.96
CA LEU A 158 -3.39 13.17 2.94
C LEU A 158 -2.80 12.97 4.33
N GLY A 159 -3.29 13.71 5.31
CA GLY A 159 -3.10 13.38 6.73
C GLY A 159 -3.94 12.16 7.14
N GLY A 160 -3.64 11.58 8.31
CA GLY A 160 -4.33 10.37 8.74
C GLY A 160 -5.86 10.49 8.76
N ARG A 161 -6.40 11.62 9.21
CA ARG A 161 -7.84 11.89 9.20
C ARG A 161 -8.42 11.96 7.79
N GLU A 162 -7.76 12.68 6.90
CA GLU A 162 -8.19 12.84 5.51
C GLU A 162 -8.16 11.51 4.74
N ALA A 163 -7.18 10.65 5.03
CA ALA A 163 -7.11 9.31 4.47
C ALA A 163 -8.30 8.43 4.89
N VAL A 164 -8.81 8.59 6.11
CA VAL A 164 -10.02 7.88 6.57
C VAL A 164 -11.28 8.51 5.99
N GLU A 165 -11.39 9.83 6.00
CA GLU A 165 -12.56 10.55 5.47
C GLU A 165 -12.75 10.32 3.96
N SER A 166 -11.67 10.18 3.20
CA SER A 166 -11.73 9.83 1.77
C SER A 166 -12.12 8.36 1.51
N GLY A 167 -12.18 7.53 2.53
CA GLY A 167 -12.43 6.09 2.39
C GLY A 167 -11.22 5.28 1.93
N LEU A 168 -10.03 5.89 1.90
CA LEU A 168 -8.80 5.19 1.52
C LEU A 168 -8.34 4.23 2.61
N ILE A 169 -8.42 4.64 3.88
CA ILE A 169 -8.07 3.83 5.06
C ILE A 169 -9.31 3.65 5.94
N ASP A 170 -9.45 2.49 6.59
CA ASP A 170 -10.65 2.16 7.36
C ASP A 170 -10.77 2.96 8.66
N ALA A 171 -9.67 3.15 9.41
CA ALA A 171 -9.73 3.83 10.70
C ALA A 171 -8.42 4.53 11.11
N LEU A 172 -8.57 5.56 11.96
CA LEU A 172 -7.45 6.08 12.75
C LEU A 172 -7.17 5.12 13.91
N GLY A 173 -5.88 4.85 14.14
CA GLY A 173 -5.47 4.02 15.28
C GLY A 173 -3.97 3.78 15.31
N GLY A 174 -3.52 3.28 16.45
CA GLY A 174 -2.14 2.86 16.66
C GLY A 174 -2.02 1.34 16.79
N LEU A 175 -0.91 0.90 17.35
CA LEU A 175 -0.63 -0.54 17.52
C LEU A 175 -1.69 -1.27 18.33
N LYS A 176 -2.22 -0.64 19.38
CA LYS A 176 -3.22 -1.25 20.27
C LYS A 176 -4.52 -1.56 19.52
N GLU A 177 -5.01 -0.59 18.75
CA GLU A 177 -6.24 -0.72 17.96
C GLU A 177 -6.06 -1.74 16.84
N ALA A 178 -4.90 -1.74 16.18
CA ALA A 178 -4.57 -2.68 15.11
C ALA A 178 -4.48 -4.12 15.62
N LEU A 179 -3.82 -4.37 16.75
CA LEU A 179 -3.75 -5.69 17.38
C LEU A 179 -5.13 -6.18 17.84
N LYS A 180 -5.90 -5.31 18.51
CA LYS A 180 -7.26 -5.64 18.93
C LYS A 180 -8.13 -6.06 17.76
N LYS A 181 -8.07 -5.31 16.65
CA LYS A 181 -8.84 -5.65 15.44
C LYS A 181 -8.39 -6.98 14.84
N LEU A 182 -7.09 -7.24 14.81
CA LEU A 182 -6.56 -8.50 14.33
C LEU A 182 -7.05 -9.68 15.18
N ASP A 183 -7.02 -9.56 16.51
CA ASP A 183 -7.50 -10.59 17.44
C ASP A 183 -9.01 -10.86 17.24
N GLU A 184 -9.82 -9.80 17.07
CA GLU A 184 -11.24 -9.91 16.76
C GLU A 184 -11.48 -10.70 15.46
N MET A 185 -10.73 -10.37 14.39
CA MET A 185 -10.85 -11.04 13.09
C MET A 185 -10.39 -12.50 13.15
N ILE A 186 -9.37 -12.82 13.94
CA ILE A 186 -8.92 -14.20 14.17
C ILE A 186 -10.04 -15.02 14.87
N ALA A 187 -10.62 -14.47 15.94
CA ALA A 187 -11.71 -15.13 16.66
C ALA A 187 -12.94 -15.36 15.78
N GLU A 188 -13.28 -14.39 14.93
CA GLU A 188 -14.37 -14.54 13.95
C GLU A 188 -14.10 -15.61 12.90
N ASP A 189 -12.85 -15.74 12.44
CA ASP A 189 -12.44 -16.74 11.45
C ASP A 189 -12.47 -18.16 12.04
N GLU A 190 -11.94 -18.34 13.25
CA GLU A 190 -11.97 -19.61 13.99
C GLU A 190 -13.39 -20.07 14.32
N SER A 191 -14.34 -19.14 14.49
CA SER A 191 -15.74 -19.48 14.74
C SER A 191 -16.51 -20.01 13.53
N LYS A 192 -15.95 -19.85 12.31
CA LYS A 192 -16.55 -20.31 11.04
C LYS A 192 -16.05 -21.68 10.60
N CYS A 193 -14.97 -22.18 11.21
CA CYS A 193 -14.39 -23.50 10.95
C CYS A 193 -14.95 -24.54 11.90
#